data_bf445db4bbfc0573c3b2c10921117248
#
_entry.id   bf445db4bbfc0573c3b2c10921117248
#
_cell.length_a   1.000
_cell.length_b   1.000
_cell.length_c   1.000
_cell.angle_alpha   90.00
_cell.angle_beta   90.00
_cell.angle_gamma   90.00
#
_symmetry.space_group_name_H-M   'P 1'
#
loop_
_entity.id
_entity.type
_entity.pdbx_description
1 polymer ?
#
loop_
_entity_poly.entity_id
_entity_poly.type
_entity_poly.pdbx_seq_one_letter_code
_entity_poly.pdbx_strand_id
1 'polypeptide(L)'
;MSITKKKITNRLYVISFLLIVIIFSIVFKIIDLQFFKGDYYIDISEKREFKNIEIPANRGNIYSDSGKLLASSVPKYDIRFDALAPSDSNFNKYVDDLALELASYFGESSEIYSNKLRQARKDKNRYLLIARNLGYLDFKKFKNFPL
;
A
#
# COMPACT_ATOMS: atom_id res chain seq x y z
N MET A 1 -30.43 56.33 -20.88
CA MET A 1 -30.13 54.89 -21.16
C MET A 1 -28.68 54.57 -21.48
N SER A 2 -27.77 55.53 -21.56
CA SER A 2 -26.33 55.32 -21.88
C SER A 2 -25.45 55.00 -20.67
N ILE A 3 -25.75 55.53 -19.49
CA ILE A 3 -24.94 55.39 -18.28
C ILE A 3 -24.91 53.95 -17.75
N THR A 4 -26.00 53.22 -17.89
CA THR A 4 -26.12 51.83 -17.42
C THR A 4 -25.27 50.87 -18.29
N LYS A 5 -25.28 51.08 -19.61
CA LYS A 5 -24.44 50.29 -20.55
C LYS A 5 -22.94 50.46 -20.22
N LYS A 6 -22.48 51.70 -19.99
CA LYS A 6 -21.06 51.98 -19.67
C LYS A 6 -20.60 51.33 -18.36
N LYS A 7 -21.48 51.30 -17.35
CA LYS A 7 -21.19 50.59 -16.07
C LYS A 7 -21.09 49.05 -16.23
N ILE A 8 -21.94 48.46 -17.06
CA ILE A 8 -21.93 47.03 -17.35
C ILE A 8 -20.66 46.66 -18.13
N THR A 9 -20.36 47.48 -19.17
CA THR A 9 -19.14 47.23 -19.98
C THR A 9 -17.86 47.32 -19.17
N ASN A 10 -17.74 48.30 -18.27
CA ASN A 10 -16.58 48.39 -17.38
C ASN A 10 -16.44 47.17 -16.46
N ARG A 11 -17.52 46.62 -15.91
CA ARG A 11 -17.49 45.39 -15.10
C ARG A 11 -17.06 44.19 -15.91
N LEU A 12 -17.49 44.07 -17.16
CA LEU A 12 -17.08 43.05 -18.10
C LEU A 12 -15.57 43.11 -18.37
N TYR A 13 -15.04 44.31 -18.63
CA TYR A 13 -13.59 44.47 -18.81
C TYR A 13 -12.78 44.12 -17.58
N VAL A 14 -13.24 44.45 -16.37
CA VAL A 14 -12.56 44.06 -15.12
C VAL A 14 -12.55 42.54 -14.95
N ILE A 15 -13.69 41.87 -15.19
CA ILE A 15 -13.76 40.42 -15.11
C ILE A 15 -12.89 39.77 -16.18
N SER A 16 -12.93 40.25 -17.42
CA SER A 16 -12.07 39.75 -18.50
C SER A 16 -10.59 39.93 -18.20
N PHE A 17 -10.20 41.07 -17.66
CA PHE A 17 -8.80 41.31 -17.24
C PHE A 17 -8.37 40.34 -16.15
N LEU A 18 -9.24 40.10 -15.15
CA LEU A 18 -8.94 39.15 -14.07
C LEU A 18 -8.76 37.70 -14.58
N LEU A 19 -9.61 37.29 -15.54
CA LEU A 19 -9.47 35.99 -16.20
C LEU A 19 -8.14 35.88 -16.98
N ILE A 20 -7.74 36.94 -17.69
CA ILE A 20 -6.47 36.96 -18.41
C ILE A 20 -5.29 36.83 -17.44
N VAL A 21 -5.32 37.50 -16.29
CA VAL A 21 -4.29 37.41 -15.26
C VAL A 21 -4.18 35.98 -14.72
N ILE A 22 -5.30 35.30 -14.49
CA ILE A 22 -5.32 33.91 -14.04
C ILE A 22 -4.69 33.00 -15.10
N ILE A 23 -5.04 33.17 -16.37
CA ILE A 23 -4.48 32.37 -17.47
C ILE A 23 -2.96 32.56 -17.53
N PHE A 24 -2.49 33.81 -17.48
CA PHE A 24 -1.05 34.10 -17.47
C PHE A 24 -0.34 33.45 -16.27
N SER A 25 -0.93 33.46 -15.09
CA SER A 25 -0.39 32.82 -13.88
C SER A 25 -0.24 31.30 -14.06
N ILE A 26 -1.23 30.65 -14.68
CA ILE A 26 -1.18 29.21 -14.97
C ILE A 26 -0.09 28.90 -15.98
N VAL A 27 -0.04 29.63 -17.09
CA VAL A 27 0.99 29.43 -18.13
C VAL A 27 2.38 29.62 -17.56
N PHE A 28 2.60 30.67 -16.76
CA PHE A 28 3.87 30.92 -16.10
C PHE A 28 4.26 29.76 -15.16
N LYS A 29 3.28 29.21 -14.42
CA LYS A 29 3.53 28.06 -13.55
C LYS A 29 3.89 26.78 -14.32
N ILE A 30 3.26 26.56 -15.46
CA ILE A 30 3.59 25.43 -16.33
C ILE A 30 5.02 25.55 -16.86
N ILE A 31 5.42 26.74 -17.30
CA ILE A 31 6.78 27.00 -17.77
C ILE A 31 7.79 26.77 -16.64
N ASP A 32 7.54 27.29 -15.43
CA ASP A 32 8.38 27.06 -14.25
C ASP A 32 8.57 25.56 -13.96
N LEU A 33 7.48 24.79 -14.00
CA LEU A 33 7.54 23.35 -13.75
C LEU A 33 8.28 22.58 -14.83
N GLN A 34 8.11 22.93 -16.11
CA GLN A 34 8.76 22.22 -17.21
C GLN A 34 10.23 22.56 -17.39
N PHE A 35 10.59 23.85 -17.30
CA PHE A 35 11.95 24.30 -17.61
C PHE A 35 12.87 24.36 -16.38
N PHE A 36 12.34 24.71 -15.20
CA PHE A 36 13.17 24.88 -14.01
C PHE A 36 13.12 23.70 -13.04
N LYS A 37 12.01 22.95 -13.04
CA LYS A 37 11.81 21.83 -12.11
C LYS A 37 11.67 20.47 -12.81
N GLY A 38 11.75 20.43 -14.13
CA GLY A 38 11.59 19.21 -14.91
C GLY A 38 12.57 18.12 -14.48
N ASP A 39 13.84 18.44 -14.46
CA ASP A 39 14.90 17.49 -14.11
C ASP A 39 14.75 16.93 -12.68
N TYR A 40 14.32 17.76 -11.74
CA TYR A 40 14.05 17.33 -10.37
C TYR A 40 12.93 16.28 -10.29
N TYR A 41 11.85 16.49 -11.05
CA TYR A 41 10.74 15.52 -11.05
C TYR A 41 11.06 14.25 -11.82
N ILE A 42 11.90 14.34 -12.88
CA ILE A 42 12.42 13.19 -13.61
C ILE A 42 13.29 12.33 -12.67
N ASP A 43 14.23 12.93 -11.94
CA ASP A 43 15.10 12.22 -10.99
C ASP A 43 14.31 11.52 -9.88
N ILE A 44 13.25 12.15 -9.37
CA ILE A 44 12.33 11.51 -8.39
C ILE A 44 11.57 10.34 -9.01
N SER A 45 11.12 10.48 -10.26
CA SER A 45 10.40 9.45 -10.99
C SER A 45 11.30 8.22 -11.18
N GLU A 46 12.51 8.40 -11.70
CA GLU A 46 13.48 7.33 -11.90
C GLU A 46 13.84 6.60 -10.59
N LYS A 47 14.03 7.34 -9.51
CA LYS A 47 14.32 6.75 -8.19
C LYS A 47 13.16 5.93 -7.63
N ARG A 48 11.93 6.21 -8.02
CA ARG A 48 10.73 5.50 -7.55
C ARG A 48 10.33 4.34 -8.45
N GLU A 49 10.51 4.49 -9.76
CA GLU A 49 10.03 3.52 -10.76
C GLU A 49 10.98 2.33 -10.97
N PHE A 50 12.28 2.55 -10.89
CA PHE A 50 13.29 1.52 -11.13
C PHE A 50 13.96 1.05 -9.83
N LYS A 51 13.20 0.37 -8.97
CA LYS A 51 13.84 -0.49 -8.00
C LYS A 51 14.21 -1.79 -8.73
N ASN A 52 15.50 -1.94 -9.11
CA ASN A 52 16.02 -3.22 -9.58
C ASN A 52 15.82 -4.26 -8.47
N ILE A 53 14.68 -4.94 -8.50
CA ILE A 53 14.43 -6.08 -7.63
C ILE A 53 14.97 -7.27 -8.38
N GLU A 54 16.13 -7.79 -7.96
CA GLU A 54 16.58 -9.10 -8.42
C GLU A 54 15.55 -10.12 -7.98
N ILE A 55 14.80 -10.64 -8.95
CA ILE A 55 13.88 -11.75 -8.71
C ILE A 55 14.72 -13.02 -8.75
N PRO A 56 14.98 -13.69 -7.59
CA PRO A 56 15.74 -14.93 -7.60
C PRO A 56 14.99 -15.97 -8.44
N ALA A 57 15.76 -16.70 -9.23
CA ALA A 57 15.21 -17.77 -10.06
C ALA A 57 14.53 -18.83 -9.16
N ASN A 58 13.33 -19.24 -9.54
CA ASN A 58 12.65 -20.34 -8.87
C ASN A 58 13.42 -21.63 -9.13
N ARG A 59 13.63 -22.42 -8.07
CA ARG A 59 14.23 -23.75 -8.20
C ARG A 59 13.33 -24.66 -9.02
N GLY A 60 13.89 -25.34 -10.00
CA GLY A 60 13.17 -26.32 -10.81
C GLY A 60 12.95 -27.65 -10.06
N ASN A 61 12.23 -28.56 -10.72
CA ASN A 61 12.05 -29.92 -10.25
C ASN A 61 13.23 -30.81 -10.73
N ILE A 62 13.53 -31.86 -9.97
CA ILE A 62 14.52 -32.88 -10.33
C ILE A 62 13.77 -34.17 -10.67
N TYR A 63 14.03 -34.70 -11.85
CA TYR A 63 13.45 -35.94 -12.35
C TYR A 63 14.52 -37.01 -12.50
N SER A 64 14.14 -38.29 -12.36
CA SER A 64 14.98 -39.41 -12.71
C SER A 64 15.07 -39.58 -14.24
N ASP A 65 16.01 -40.41 -14.70
CA ASP A 65 16.11 -40.81 -16.11
C ASP A 65 14.78 -41.39 -16.66
N SER A 66 14.04 -42.10 -15.81
CA SER A 66 12.71 -42.66 -16.16
C SER A 66 11.55 -41.62 -16.06
N GLY A 67 11.84 -40.30 -15.84
CA GLY A 67 10.84 -39.26 -15.75
C GLY A 67 10.10 -39.18 -14.43
N LYS A 68 10.49 -39.94 -13.40
CA LYS A 68 9.87 -39.85 -12.06
C LYS A 68 10.37 -38.63 -11.31
N LEU A 69 9.47 -37.88 -10.68
CA LEU A 69 9.79 -36.73 -9.86
C LEU A 69 10.57 -37.16 -8.60
N LEU A 70 11.83 -36.74 -8.47
CA LEU A 70 12.70 -37.03 -7.32
C LEU A 70 12.66 -35.92 -6.27
N ALA A 71 12.63 -34.65 -6.72
CA ALA A 71 12.52 -33.50 -5.83
C ALA A 71 11.78 -32.37 -6.54
N SER A 72 10.99 -31.62 -5.77
CA SER A 72 10.21 -30.47 -6.25
C SER A 72 10.36 -29.30 -5.30
N SER A 73 10.33 -28.08 -5.86
CA SER A 73 10.23 -26.86 -5.06
C SER A 73 8.83 -26.74 -4.49
N VAL A 74 8.73 -26.72 -3.19
CA VAL A 74 7.46 -26.47 -2.46
C VAL A 74 7.47 -25.05 -1.97
N PRO A 75 6.45 -24.21 -2.31
CA PRO A 75 6.35 -22.85 -1.81
C PRO A 75 6.20 -22.85 -0.29
N LYS A 76 6.90 -21.95 0.37
CA LYS A 76 6.76 -21.65 1.79
C LYS A 76 6.19 -20.26 1.96
N TYR A 77 5.39 -20.07 2.99
CA TYR A 77 4.65 -18.84 3.22
C TYR A 77 5.04 -18.23 4.56
N ASP A 78 5.26 -16.93 4.56
CA ASP A 78 5.37 -16.13 5.77
C ASP A 78 4.05 -15.42 6.00
N ILE A 79 3.48 -15.56 7.18
CA ILE A 79 2.25 -14.89 7.58
C ILE A 79 2.61 -13.62 8.34
N ARG A 80 2.08 -12.50 7.84
CA ARG A 80 2.24 -11.19 8.47
C ARG A 80 0.88 -10.56 8.68
N PHE A 81 0.74 -9.86 9.78
CA PHE A 81 -0.49 -9.15 10.14
C PHE A 81 -0.29 -7.64 9.94
N ASP A 82 -1.20 -6.99 9.21
CA ASP A 82 -1.28 -5.53 9.12
C ASP A 82 -2.21 -5.01 10.21
N ALA A 83 -1.61 -4.49 11.29
CA ALA A 83 -2.38 -4.00 12.42
C ALA A 83 -3.24 -2.75 12.11
N LEU A 84 -3.02 -2.08 10.98
CA LEU A 84 -3.76 -0.87 10.59
C LEU A 84 -4.84 -1.14 9.52
N ALA A 85 -4.83 -2.31 8.88
CA ALA A 85 -5.81 -2.64 7.85
C ALA A 85 -7.26 -2.71 8.39
N PRO A 86 -7.54 -3.34 9.55
CA PRO A 86 -8.88 -3.37 10.09
C PRO A 86 -9.29 -2.02 10.72
N SER A 87 -10.56 -1.64 10.62
CA SER A 87 -11.11 -0.52 11.38
C SER A 87 -11.02 -0.76 12.89
N ASP A 88 -11.06 0.32 13.70
CA ASP A 88 -10.97 0.20 15.17
C ASP A 88 -12.08 -0.69 15.75
N SER A 89 -13.28 -0.58 15.22
CA SER A 89 -14.42 -1.40 15.63
C SER A 89 -14.18 -2.88 15.34
N ASN A 90 -13.76 -3.22 14.11
CA ASN A 90 -13.50 -4.60 13.71
C ASN A 90 -12.31 -5.20 14.46
N PHE A 91 -11.24 -4.42 14.62
CA PHE A 91 -10.07 -4.87 15.38
C PHE A 91 -10.46 -5.23 16.82
N ASN A 92 -11.13 -4.32 17.55
CA ASN A 92 -11.52 -4.57 18.94
C ASN A 92 -12.49 -5.74 19.09
N LYS A 93 -13.33 -5.98 18.07
CA LYS A 93 -14.29 -7.08 18.07
C LYS A 93 -13.64 -8.46 17.88
N TYR A 94 -12.64 -8.54 16.98
CA TYR A 94 -12.13 -9.83 16.52
C TYR A 94 -10.69 -10.14 16.96
N VAL A 95 -10.00 -9.21 17.63
CA VAL A 95 -8.59 -9.40 18.04
C VAL A 95 -8.42 -10.57 19.01
N ASP A 96 -9.36 -10.76 19.92
CA ASP A 96 -9.30 -11.84 20.91
C ASP A 96 -9.66 -13.20 20.27
N ASP A 97 -10.58 -13.23 19.31
CA ASP A 97 -10.87 -14.43 18.52
C ASP A 97 -9.67 -14.83 17.67
N LEU A 98 -9.02 -13.86 17.01
CA LEU A 98 -7.78 -14.12 16.28
C LEU A 98 -6.67 -14.63 17.21
N ALA A 99 -6.53 -14.07 18.40
CA ALA A 99 -5.55 -14.50 19.39
C ALA A 99 -5.80 -15.94 19.86
N LEU A 100 -7.07 -16.35 20.02
CA LEU A 100 -7.45 -17.72 20.36
C LEU A 100 -7.09 -18.71 19.25
N GLU A 101 -7.39 -18.37 17.99
CA GLU A 101 -7.06 -19.22 16.84
C GLU A 101 -5.54 -19.38 16.69
N LEU A 102 -4.77 -18.28 16.86
CA LEU A 102 -3.29 -18.32 16.84
C LEU A 102 -2.74 -19.18 17.99
N ALA A 103 -3.29 -19.03 19.19
CA ALA A 103 -2.93 -19.80 20.36
C ALA A 103 -3.20 -21.30 20.16
N SER A 104 -4.35 -21.64 19.61
CA SER A 104 -4.72 -23.02 19.28
C SER A 104 -3.77 -23.65 18.26
N TYR A 105 -3.31 -22.86 17.27
CA TYR A 105 -2.41 -23.34 16.23
C TYR A 105 -0.96 -23.54 16.72
N PHE A 106 -0.44 -22.58 17.51
CA PHE A 106 0.96 -22.58 17.95
C PHE A 106 1.17 -23.24 19.32
N GLY A 107 0.11 -23.50 20.07
CA GLY A 107 0.19 -24.09 21.41
C GLY A 107 0.66 -23.12 22.51
N GLU A 108 0.55 -21.81 22.27
CA GLU A 108 0.89 -20.75 23.22
C GLU A 108 -0.36 -20.15 23.87
N SER A 109 -0.19 -19.29 24.89
CA SER A 109 -1.31 -18.59 25.52
C SER A 109 -1.92 -17.54 24.57
N SER A 110 -3.26 -17.47 24.54
CA SER A 110 -4.00 -16.45 23.79
C SER A 110 -3.69 -15.02 24.24
N GLU A 111 -3.36 -14.83 25.52
CA GLU A 111 -2.98 -13.53 26.06
C GLU A 111 -1.70 -12.97 25.42
N ILE A 112 -0.74 -13.83 25.11
CA ILE A 112 0.52 -13.44 24.45
C ILE A 112 0.21 -12.86 23.07
N TYR A 113 -0.63 -13.54 22.30
CA TYR A 113 -1.02 -13.07 20.96
C TYR A 113 -1.90 -11.82 21.02
N SER A 114 -2.88 -11.77 21.93
CA SER A 114 -3.72 -10.57 22.11
C SER A 114 -2.86 -9.33 22.44
N ASN A 115 -1.94 -9.47 23.37
CA ASN A 115 -1.01 -8.38 23.73
C ASN A 115 -0.11 -7.98 22.56
N LYS A 116 0.44 -8.95 21.83
CA LYS A 116 1.29 -8.73 20.65
C LYS A 116 0.55 -7.99 19.53
N LEU A 117 -0.69 -8.38 19.24
CA LEU A 117 -1.53 -7.74 18.22
C LEU A 117 -1.93 -6.32 18.63
N ARG A 118 -2.33 -6.12 19.91
CA ARG A 118 -2.67 -4.79 20.44
C ARG A 118 -1.47 -3.85 20.49
N GLN A 119 -0.29 -4.39 20.84
CA GLN A 119 0.95 -3.61 20.81
C GLN A 119 1.32 -3.20 19.38
N ALA A 120 1.25 -4.13 18.42
CA ALA A 120 1.51 -3.83 17.01
C ALA A 120 0.60 -2.70 16.47
N ARG A 121 -0.67 -2.65 16.93
CA ARG A 121 -1.57 -1.56 16.57
C ARG A 121 -1.16 -0.22 17.18
N LYS A 122 -0.73 -0.19 18.45
CA LYS A 122 -0.20 1.02 19.10
C LYS A 122 1.05 1.53 18.38
N ASP A 123 1.93 0.62 17.98
CA ASP A 123 3.19 0.92 17.29
C ASP A 123 2.99 1.22 15.79
N LYS A 124 1.73 1.16 15.30
CA LYS A 124 1.38 1.34 13.89
C LYS A 124 2.15 0.39 12.95
N ASN A 125 2.42 -0.82 13.41
CA ASN A 125 3.16 -1.82 12.66
C ASN A 125 2.25 -2.50 11.62
N ARG A 126 2.57 -2.30 10.33
CA ARG A 126 1.86 -2.93 9.21
C ARG A 126 2.37 -4.31 8.83
N TYR A 127 3.50 -4.73 9.38
CA TYR A 127 4.18 -5.96 8.97
C TYR A 127 4.55 -6.83 10.16
N LEU A 128 3.65 -6.98 11.13
CA LEU A 128 3.87 -7.86 12.26
C LEU A 128 4.03 -9.30 11.78
N LEU A 129 5.20 -9.88 11.97
CA LEU A 129 5.45 -11.28 11.63
C LEU A 129 4.75 -12.19 12.65
N ILE A 130 3.88 -13.06 12.15
CA ILE A 130 3.18 -14.07 12.95
C ILE A 130 3.87 -15.43 12.82
N ALA A 131 4.14 -15.88 11.59
CA ALA A 131 4.76 -17.17 11.34
C ALA A 131 5.64 -17.14 10.09
N ARG A 132 6.63 -18.04 10.05
CA ARG A 132 7.54 -18.23 8.90
C ARG A 132 7.52 -19.67 8.41
N ASN A 133 7.88 -19.84 7.14
CA ASN A 133 8.11 -21.13 6.53
C ASN A 133 6.92 -22.11 6.58
N LEU A 134 5.69 -21.60 6.57
CA LEU A 134 4.50 -22.44 6.59
C LEU A 134 4.30 -23.19 5.27
N GLY A 135 3.75 -24.40 5.36
CA GLY A 135 3.29 -25.14 4.20
C GLY A 135 1.99 -24.57 3.63
N TYR A 136 1.61 -25.00 2.42
CA TYR A 136 0.37 -24.57 1.77
C TYR A 136 -0.90 -24.91 2.57
N LEU A 137 -0.93 -26.08 3.23
CA LEU A 137 -2.08 -26.50 4.04
C LEU A 137 -2.27 -25.59 5.25
N ASP A 138 -1.17 -25.19 5.89
CA ASP A 138 -1.21 -24.29 7.03
C ASP A 138 -1.61 -22.87 6.58
N PHE A 139 -1.03 -22.37 5.48
CA PHE A 139 -1.45 -21.12 4.88
C PHE A 139 -2.97 -21.08 4.61
N LYS A 140 -3.55 -22.17 4.12
CA LYS A 140 -4.99 -22.26 3.87
C LYS A 140 -5.81 -22.15 5.16
N LYS A 141 -5.32 -22.67 6.29
CA LYS A 141 -5.98 -22.49 7.60
C LYS A 141 -5.98 -21.03 8.02
N PHE A 142 -4.83 -20.36 7.94
CA PHE A 142 -4.71 -18.94 8.29
C PHE A 142 -5.61 -18.02 7.47
N LYS A 143 -5.89 -18.36 6.23
CA LYS A 143 -6.79 -17.59 5.38
C LYS A 143 -8.24 -17.52 5.92
N ASN A 144 -8.61 -18.45 6.77
CA ASN A 144 -9.95 -18.52 7.36
C ASN A 144 -10.02 -17.88 8.75
N PHE A 145 -8.90 -17.38 9.29
CA PHE A 145 -8.88 -16.74 10.60
C PHE A 145 -9.60 -15.38 10.55
N PRO A 146 -10.19 -14.94 11.67
CA PRO A 146 -10.83 -13.63 11.77
C PRO A 146 -9.80 -12.50 11.62
N LEU A 147 -10.18 -11.39 10.95
CA LEU A 147 -9.42 -10.20 10.56
C LEU A 147 -8.62 -10.29 9.27
#